data_4ea2235ea1e5d4a1fa59897425eb24d0
#
_entry.id   4ea2235ea1e5d4a1fa59897425eb24d0
#
_cell.length_a   1.000
_cell.length_b   1.000
_cell.length_c   1.000
_cell.angle_alpha   90.00
_cell.angle_beta   90.00
_cell.angle_gamma   90.00
#
_symmetry.space_group_name_H-M   'P 1'
#
loop_
_entity.id
_entity.type
_entity.pdbx_description
1 polymer ?
#
loop_
_entity_poly.entity_id
_entity_poly.type
_entity_poly.pdbx_seq_one_letter_code
_entity_poly.pdbx_strand_id
1 'polypeptide(L)'
;MLIHLTVLLIGYTIFSAGSLIFAYSFFLNDLQKSIYSKFSCALLLIGLASLQGFHYLALTASFDALNHRLYLMGLLIVPACFYYFSRFVLFPSLSPKTHHLIHLLPVIVGLILPKAVIPGVAFLIGSAYCLWFIHLVLKLRAQQNRFAMERFFFGMFALFAIMALVLGLMIPYIDKTIFYMAYGSSIGIAMLLVTTAIIVFPEMLNDLQQIAERSYANSKLNGIDIEVKKNRLEDLIQQENIFQNEKLSLSHMAELLDLTPHQLSELVNSEYGYGFSRFVRTNRVEQAKKLLILEPKTSVLAISIMTGFQSQSNFYSAFKEVTDESPGNYRKSRIQQ
;
A
#
# COMPACT_ATOMS: atom_id res chain seq x y z
N MET A 1 24.95 -1.41 -34.91
CA MET A 1 24.57 -2.46 -33.97
C MET A 1 23.90 -1.88 -32.69
N LEU A 2 24.56 -1.00 -31.94
CA LEU A 2 23.98 -0.43 -30.70
C LEU A 2 22.65 0.30 -30.91
N ILE A 3 22.51 1.13 -31.93
CA ILE A 3 21.24 1.83 -32.23
C ILE A 3 20.10 0.83 -32.46
N HIS A 4 20.32 -0.24 -33.21
CA HIS A 4 19.30 -1.26 -33.46
C HIS A 4 18.87 -1.97 -32.17
N LEU A 5 19.83 -2.29 -31.28
CA LEU A 5 19.52 -2.87 -29.98
C LEU A 5 18.68 -1.90 -29.12
N THR A 6 19.06 -0.62 -29.10
CA THR A 6 18.30 0.41 -28.38
C THR A 6 16.86 0.54 -28.93
N VAL A 7 16.69 0.55 -30.25
CA VAL A 7 15.36 0.61 -30.90
C VAL A 7 14.51 -0.62 -30.52
N LEU A 8 15.11 -1.82 -30.46
CA LEU A 8 14.41 -3.01 -29.97
C LEU A 8 13.97 -2.88 -28.52
N LEU A 9 14.83 -2.37 -27.63
CA LEU A 9 14.48 -2.13 -26.22
C LEU A 9 13.38 -1.05 -26.08
N ILE A 10 13.39 -0.04 -26.92
CA ILE A 10 12.32 0.98 -26.98
C ILE A 10 10.99 0.33 -27.37
N GLY A 11 10.98 -0.46 -28.44
CA GLY A 11 9.79 -1.18 -28.89
C GLY A 11 9.25 -2.14 -27.82
N TYR A 12 10.15 -2.89 -27.17
CA TYR A 12 9.81 -3.75 -26.05
C TYR A 12 9.16 -2.96 -24.91
N THR A 13 9.71 -1.79 -24.55
CA THR A 13 9.15 -0.95 -23.47
C THR A 13 7.72 -0.49 -23.77
N ILE A 14 7.50 0.01 -25.00
CA ILE A 14 6.18 0.49 -25.43
C ILE A 14 5.16 -0.67 -25.43
N PHE A 15 5.53 -1.82 -25.96
CA PHE A 15 4.68 -3.01 -25.98
C PHE A 15 4.38 -3.51 -24.57
N SER A 16 5.40 -3.61 -23.71
CA SER A 16 5.26 -4.08 -22.32
C SER A 16 4.41 -3.11 -21.50
N ALA A 17 4.56 -1.80 -21.68
CA ALA A 17 3.73 -0.80 -21.02
C ALA A 17 2.26 -0.97 -21.37
N GLY A 18 1.91 -1.15 -22.65
CA GLY A 18 0.55 -1.41 -23.10
C GLY A 18 -0.01 -2.72 -22.53
N SER A 19 0.79 -3.79 -22.56
CA SER A 19 0.40 -5.10 -22.03
C SER A 19 0.18 -5.05 -20.51
N LEU A 20 1.02 -4.35 -19.75
CA LEU A 20 0.87 -4.18 -18.32
C LEU A 20 -0.35 -3.34 -17.96
N ILE A 21 -0.63 -2.26 -18.70
CA ILE A 21 -1.86 -1.46 -18.49
C ILE A 21 -3.09 -2.34 -18.70
N PHE A 22 -3.10 -3.15 -19.76
CA PHE A 22 -4.20 -4.07 -20.06
C PHE A 22 -4.34 -5.13 -18.96
N ALA A 23 -3.27 -5.83 -18.61
CA ALA A 23 -3.26 -6.86 -17.57
C ALA A 23 -3.72 -6.30 -16.22
N TYR A 24 -3.20 -5.14 -15.85
CA TYR A 24 -3.51 -4.47 -14.60
C TYR A 24 -4.98 -3.98 -14.52
N SER A 25 -5.55 -3.60 -15.64
CA SER A 25 -6.94 -3.16 -15.72
C SER A 25 -7.95 -4.29 -15.63
N PHE A 26 -7.62 -5.48 -16.17
CA PHE A 26 -8.57 -6.56 -16.37
C PHE A 26 -8.31 -7.81 -15.50
N PHE A 27 -7.06 -8.15 -15.21
CA PHE A 27 -6.70 -9.43 -14.56
C PHE A 27 -6.19 -9.30 -13.12
N LEU A 28 -5.70 -8.13 -12.70
CA LEU A 28 -5.13 -7.94 -11.37
C LEU A 28 -6.11 -7.23 -10.41
N ASN A 29 -7.40 -7.51 -10.53
CA ASN A 29 -8.43 -6.86 -9.70
C ASN A 29 -8.29 -7.18 -8.21
N ASP A 30 -7.77 -8.34 -7.84
CA ASP A 30 -7.64 -8.76 -6.44
C ASP A 30 -6.43 -8.10 -5.73
N LEU A 31 -5.40 -7.70 -6.49
CA LEU A 31 -4.17 -7.12 -5.97
C LEU A 31 -4.32 -5.68 -5.50
N GLN A 32 -5.37 -4.95 -5.93
CA GLN A 32 -5.45 -3.52 -5.64
C GLN A 32 -6.87 -2.99 -5.52
N LYS A 33 -7.25 -2.71 -4.29
CA LYS A 33 -8.54 -2.12 -3.93
C LYS A 33 -8.68 -0.63 -4.32
N SER A 34 -7.57 0.07 -4.64
CA SER A 34 -7.58 1.52 -4.86
C SER A 34 -7.56 1.92 -6.33
N ILE A 35 -8.53 2.71 -6.77
CA ILE A 35 -8.56 3.33 -8.10
C ILE A 35 -7.35 4.24 -8.35
N TYR A 36 -6.82 4.88 -7.29
CA TYR A 36 -5.64 5.75 -7.37
C TYR A 36 -4.38 5.00 -7.77
N SER A 37 -4.23 3.77 -7.30
CA SER A 37 -3.13 2.88 -7.65
C SER A 37 -3.16 2.50 -9.14
N LYS A 38 -4.35 2.12 -9.66
CA LYS A 38 -4.54 1.79 -11.08
C LYS A 38 -4.24 2.99 -11.97
N PHE A 39 -4.77 4.15 -11.62
CA PHE A 39 -4.60 5.36 -12.39
C PHE A 39 -3.14 5.85 -12.39
N SER A 40 -2.45 5.83 -11.23
CA SER A 40 -1.04 6.22 -11.16
C SER A 40 -0.11 5.27 -11.90
N CYS A 41 -0.40 3.96 -11.88
CA CYS A 41 0.31 2.97 -12.68
C CYS A 41 0.17 3.25 -14.18
N ALA A 42 -1.06 3.44 -14.65
CA ALA A 42 -1.32 3.73 -16.05
C ALA A 42 -0.62 5.02 -16.52
N LEU A 43 -0.68 6.10 -15.72
CA LEU A 43 0.01 7.35 -16.03
C LEU A 43 1.53 7.17 -16.09
N LEU A 44 2.12 6.41 -15.16
CA LEU A 44 3.55 6.12 -15.18
C LEU A 44 3.96 5.38 -16.46
N LEU A 45 3.22 4.32 -16.81
CA LEU A 45 3.51 3.50 -17.99
C LEU A 45 3.32 4.28 -19.29
N ILE A 46 2.26 5.09 -19.39
CA ILE A 46 2.02 5.99 -20.54
C ILE A 46 3.15 7.02 -20.63
N GLY A 47 3.57 7.61 -19.50
CA GLY A 47 4.68 8.56 -19.46
C GLY A 47 5.99 7.96 -19.97
N LEU A 48 6.35 6.75 -19.49
CA LEU A 48 7.53 6.02 -19.94
C LEU A 48 7.46 5.66 -21.44
N ALA A 49 6.32 5.16 -21.91
CA ALA A 49 6.10 4.86 -23.33
C ALA A 49 6.21 6.12 -24.19
N SER A 50 5.70 7.27 -23.74
CA SER A 50 5.81 8.55 -24.43
C SER A 50 7.27 9.01 -24.54
N LEU A 51 8.05 8.92 -23.46
CA LEU A 51 9.50 9.22 -23.50
C LEU A 51 10.22 8.32 -24.50
N GLN A 52 9.89 7.02 -24.52
CA GLN A 52 10.48 6.09 -25.48
C GLN A 52 10.09 6.41 -26.93
N GLY A 53 8.88 6.89 -27.18
CA GLY A 53 8.48 7.40 -28.49
C GLY A 53 9.35 8.58 -28.94
N PHE A 54 9.66 9.52 -28.05
CA PHE A 54 10.60 10.61 -28.35
C PHE A 54 12.03 10.12 -28.63
N HIS A 55 12.52 9.12 -27.85
CA HIS A 55 13.83 8.52 -28.11
C HIS A 55 13.87 7.81 -29.46
N TYR A 56 12.80 7.11 -29.83
CA TYR A 56 12.68 6.49 -31.15
C TYR A 56 12.80 7.53 -32.26
N LEU A 57 12.04 8.62 -32.19
CA LEU A 57 12.09 9.72 -33.17
C LEU A 57 13.47 10.39 -33.21
N ALA A 58 14.11 10.55 -32.05
CA ALA A 58 15.45 11.15 -32.00
C ALA A 58 16.52 10.26 -32.69
N LEU A 59 16.41 8.94 -32.55
CA LEU A 59 17.37 7.99 -33.11
C LEU A 59 17.12 7.65 -34.59
N THR A 60 15.85 7.75 -35.06
CA THR A 60 15.49 7.33 -36.43
C THR A 60 15.17 8.49 -37.36
N ALA A 61 14.68 9.62 -36.85
CA ALA A 61 14.21 10.75 -37.61
C ALA A 61 15.00 12.06 -37.36
N SER A 62 16.15 11.97 -36.67
CA SER A 62 17.00 13.12 -36.30
C SER A 62 16.23 14.22 -35.54
N PHE A 63 15.22 13.82 -34.75
CA PHE A 63 14.42 14.74 -33.97
C PHE A 63 15.14 15.17 -32.70
N ASP A 64 15.28 16.47 -32.44
CA ASP A 64 15.93 16.97 -31.21
C ASP A 64 14.95 17.01 -30.02
N ALA A 65 14.77 15.88 -29.36
CA ALA A 65 13.85 15.74 -28.22
C ALA A 65 14.23 16.66 -27.05
N LEU A 66 15.51 16.83 -26.72
CA LEU A 66 15.99 17.72 -25.66
C LEU A 66 15.62 19.18 -25.87
N ASN A 67 15.33 19.58 -27.12
CA ASN A 67 14.89 20.94 -27.44
C ASN A 67 13.35 21.05 -27.48
N HIS A 68 12.64 19.93 -27.35
CA HIS A 68 11.19 19.89 -27.45
C HIS A 68 10.50 19.97 -26.09
N ARG A 69 9.61 20.94 -25.87
CA ARG A 69 8.98 21.21 -24.56
C ARG A 69 8.20 20.02 -24.01
N LEU A 70 7.47 19.30 -24.87
CA LEU A 70 6.69 18.12 -24.41
C LEU A 70 7.58 17.01 -23.86
N TYR A 71 8.74 16.74 -24.47
CA TYR A 71 9.70 15.80 -23.96
C TYR A 71 10.22 16.21 -22.58
N LEU A 72 10.60 17.48 -22.43
CA LEU A 72 11.10 18.03 -21.16
C LEU A 72 10.04 17.96 -20.05
N MET A 73 8.76 18.23 -20.37
CA MET A 73 7.67 18.04 -19.42
C MET A 73 7.48 16.56 -19.05
N GLY A 74 7.60 15.66 -20.04
CA GLY A 74 7.59 14.22 -19.79
C GLY A 74 8.64 13.77 -18.78
N LEU A 75 9.88 14.32 -18.89
CA LEU A 75 10.95 14.03 -17.92
C LEU A 75 10.59 14.44 -16.47
N LEU A 76 9.77 15.49 -16.27
CA LEU A 76 9.32 15.92 -14.94
C LEU A 76 8.07 15.19 -14.45
N ILE A 77 7.17 14.81 -15.37
CA ILE A 77 5.92 14.11 -15.06
C ILE A 77 6.19 12.68 -14.60
N VAL A 78 7.11 11.96 -15.27
CA VAL A 78 7.41 10.56 -14.95
C VAL A 78 7.86 10.36 -13.49
N PRO A 79 8.80 11.14 -12.93
CA PRO A 79 9.14 11.05 -11.51
C PRO A 79 7.96 11.29 -10.57
N ALA A 80 7.10 12.27 -10.86
CA ALA A 80 5.89 12.52 -10.07
C ALA A 80 4.93 11.33 -10.11
N CYS A 81 4.68 10.76 -11.31
CA CYS A 81 3.88 9.55 -11.47
C CYS A 81 4.48 8.34 -10.72
N PHE A 82 5.81 8.20 -10.73
CA PHE A 82 6.51 7.14 -9.98
C PHE A 82 6.31 7.29 -8.47
N TYR A 83 6.36 8.51 -7.93
CA TYR A 83 6.07 8.76 -6.53
C TYR A 83 4.64 8.33 -6.15
N TYR A 84 3.64 8.77 -6.91
CA TYR A 84 2.24 8.40 -6.63
C TYR A 84 2.00 6.89 -6.80
N PHE A 85 2.54 6.29 -7.86
CA PHE A 85 2.47 4.85 -8.07
C PHE A 85 3.05 4.09 -6.86
N SER A 86 4.29 4.39 -6.48
CA SER A 86 4.98 3.75 -5.36
C SER A 86 4.20 3.86 -4.05
N ARG A 87 3.63 5.04 -3.79
CA ARG A 87 2.83 5.29 -2.60
C ARG A 87 1.53 4.49 -2.58
N PHE A 88 0.74 4.56 -3.67
CA PHE A 88 -0.56 3.89 -3.71
C PHE A 88 -0.47 2.38 -3.90
N VAL A 89 0.64 1.88 -4.43
CA VAL A 89 0.93 0.45 -4.48
C VAL A 89 1.27 -0.10 -3.10
N LEU A 90 2.10 0.60 -2.34
CA LEU A 90 2.47 0.13 -1.00
C LEU A 90 1.37 0.36 0.04
N PHE A 91 0.58 1.40 -0.11
CA PHE A 91 -0.45 1.80 0.87
C PHE A 91 -1.80 2.07 0.18
N PRO A 92 -2.47 1.04 -0.35
CA PRO A 92 -3.70 1.19 -1.12
C PRO A 92 -4.88 1.72 -0.29
N SER A 93 -4.85 1.53 1.03
CA SER A 93 -5.86 2.02 1.98
C SER A 93 -5.79 3.53 2.23
N LEU A 94 -4.67 4.20 1.86
CA LEU A 94 -4.49 5.62 2.11
C LEU A 94 -5.11 6.49 1.04
N SER A 95 -6.01 7.39 1.44
CA SER A 95 -6.53 8.45 0.56
C SER A 95 -5.44 9.48 0.21
N PRO A 96 -5.51 10.10 -0.98
CA PRO A 96 -4.66 11.22 -1.33
C PRO A 96 -4.91 12.40 -0.37
N LYS A 97 -3.82 13.03 0.10
CA LYS A 97 -3.87 14.22 0.95
C LYS A 97 -3.32 15.43 0.17
N THR A 98 -3.81 16.62 0.47
CA THR A 98 -3.45 17.86 -0.23
C THR A 98 -1.95 18.16 -0.22
N HIS A 99 -1.23 17.81 0.86
CA HIS A 99 0.22 18.04 0.92
C HIS A 99 1.02 17.21 -0.10
N HIS A 100 0.46 16.10 -0.64
CA HIS A 100 1.13 15.34 -1.69
C HIS A 100 1.15 16.07 -3.03
N LEU A 101 0.32 17.11 -3.23
CA LEU A 101 0.36 17.93 -4.44
C LEU A 101 1.71 18.65 -4.64
N ILE A 102 2.52 18.78 -3.58
CA ILE A 102 3.89 19.33 -3.67
C ILE A 102 4.75 18.55 -4.69
N HIS A 103 4.50 17.26 -4.89
CA HIS A 103 5.24 16.45 -5.85
C HIS A 103 4.93 16.77 -7.32
N LEU A 104 3.87 17.56 -7.57
CA LEU A 104 3.57 18.13 -8.89
C LEU A 104 4.24 19.49 -9.11
N LEU A 105 4.78 20.12 -8.07
CA LEU A 105 5.42 21.44 -8.16
C LEU A 105 6.55 21.48 -9.21
N PRO A 106 7.43 20.47 -9.34
CA PRO A 106 8.47 20.47 -10.37
C PRO A 106 7.90 20.56 -11.80
N VAL A 107 6.75 19.94 -12.04
CA VAL A 107 6.07 20.01 -13.36
C VAL A 107 5.58 21.42 -13.63
N ILE A 108 4.96 22.08 -12.63
CA ILE A 108 4.46 23.45 -12.75
C ILE A 108 5.62 24.43 -12.97
N VAL A 109 6.65 24.34 -12.13
CA VAL A 109 7.86 25.17 -12.24
C VAL A 109 8.58 24.93 -13.57
N GLY A 110 8.59 23.68 -14.05
CA GLY A 110 9.15 23.32 -15.36
C GLY A 110 8.54 24.08 -16.55
N LEU A 111 7.31 24.61 -16.43
CA LEU A 111 6.70 25.44 -17.48
C LEU A 111 7.44 26.76 -17.72
N ILE A 112 8.13 27.28 -16.70
CA ILE A 112 8.84 28.57 -16.76
C ILE A 112 10.36 28.41 -16.76
N LEU A 113 10.89 27.23 -16.38
CA LEU A 113 12.34 26.99 -16.34
C LEU A 113 12.96 27.00 -17.74
N PRO A 114 14.23 27.45 -17.84
CA PRO A 114 15.03 27.30 -19.06
C PRO A 114 15.15 25.82 -19.46
N LYS A 115 15.01 25.53 -20.76
CA LYS A 115 15.05 24.13 -21.27
C LYS A 115 16.31 23.37 -20.86
N ALA A 116 17.45 24.05 -20.82
CA ALA A 116 18.75 23.43 -20.45
C ALA A 116 18.80 22.92 -19.01
N VAL A 117 18.02 23.48 -18.09
CA VAL A 117 18.03 23.13 -16.65
C VAL A 117 17.11 21.95 -16.37
N ILE A 118 16.03 21.82 -17.14
CA ILE A 118 14.96 20.84 -16.87
C ILE A 118 15.47 19.40 -16.78
N PRO A 119 16.31 18.89 -17.72
CA PRO A 119 16.77 17.51 -17.65
C PRO A 119 17.54 17.20 -16.35
N GLY A 120 18.48 18.08 -15.96
CA GLY A 120 19.24 17.90 -14.71
C GLY A 120 18.33 17.82 -13.48
N VAL A 121 17.35 18.71 -13.38
CA VAL A 121 16.35 18.72 -12.30
C VAL A 121 15.48 17.45 -12.33
N ALA A 122 15.01 17.04 -13.50
CA ALA A 122 14.18 15.85 -13.65
C ALA A 122 14.91 14.56 -13.22
N PHE A 123 16.16 14.40 -13.64
CA PHE A 123 16.99 13.24 -13.27
C PHE A 123 17.33 13.24 -11.77
N LEU A 124 17.60 14.40 -11.17
CA LEU A 124 17.83 14.52 -9.74
C LEU A 124 16.60 14.07 -8.95
N ILE A 125 15.43 14.59 -9.30
CA ILE A 125 14.17 14.25 -8.64
C ILE A 125 13.82 12.77 -8.84
N GLY A 126 13.96 12.26 -10.07
CA GLY A 126 13.69 10.86 -10.40
C GLY A 126 14.57 9.90 -9.61
N SER A 127 15.87 10.19 -9.54
CA SER A 127 16.84 9.40 -8.77
C SER A 127 16.54 9.45 -7.27
N ALA A 128 16.20 10.62 -6.74
CA ALA A 128 15.82 10.78 -5.34
C ALA A 128 14.57 9.94 -4.98
N TYR A 129 13.54 9.92 -5.83
CA TYR A 129 12.36 9.09 -5.61
C TYR A 129 12.64 7.59 -5.73
N CYS A 130 13.47 7.17 -6.68
CA CYS A 130 13.90 5.77 -6.78
C CYS A 130 14.65 5.32 -5.52
N LEU A 131 15.63 6.10 -5.05
CA LEU A 131 16.39 5.79 -3.84
C LEU A 131 15.50 5.80 -2.58
N TRP A 132 14.58 6.76 -2.48
CA TRP A 132 13.58 6.79 -1.42
C TRP A 132 12.71 5.54 -1.41
N PHE A 133 12.21 5.12 -2.56
CA PHE A 133 11.38 3.91 -2.69
C PHE A 133 12.16 2.65 -2.27
N ILE A 134 13.40 2.50 -2.75
CA ILE A 134 14.27 1.40 -2.38
C ILE A 134 14.52 1.38 -0.87
N HIS A 135 14.88 2.53 -0.28
CA HIS A 135 15.08 2.64 1.16
C HIS A 135 13.82 2.23 1.94
N LEU A 136 12.65 2.71 1.51
CA LEU A 136 11.37 2.36 2.13
C LEU A 136 11.12 0.85 2.07
N VAL A 137 11.28 0.22 0.91
CA VAL A 137 11.07 -1.22 0.75
C VAL A 137 12.07 -2.05 1.56
N LEU A 138 13.34 -1.68 1.56
CA LEU A 138 14.37 -2.36 2.37
C LEU A 138 14.07 -2.25 3.87
N LYS A 139 13.62 -1.09 4.34
CA LYS A 139 13.20 -0.88 5.73
C LYS A 139 12.01 -1.76 6.11
N LEU A 140 10.99 -1.85 5.26
CA LEU A 140 9.81 -2.68 5.48
C LEU A 140 10.16 -4.18 5.57
N ARG A 141 11.15 -4.61 4.81
CA ARG A 141 11.56 -6.01 4.69
C ARG A 141 12.68 -6.45 5.63
N ALA A 142 13.34 -5.56 6.34
CA ALA A 142 14.50 -5.88 7.22
C ALA A 142 14.21 -6.94 8.30
N GLN A 143 12.94 -7.26 8.54
CA GLN A 143 12.49 -8.22 9.54
C GLN A 143 12.26 -9.66 9.00
N GLN A 144 12.52 -9.95 7.73
CA GLN A 144 12.27 -11.25 7.12
C GLN A 144 13.51 -11.90 6.47
N ASN A 145 13.80 -13.17 6.81
CA ASN A 145 15.02 -13.91 6.41
C ASN A 145 15.07 -14.46 4.97
N ARG A 146 14.03 -14.33 4.13
CA ARG A 146 13.96 -14.86 2.75
C ARG A 146 14.17 -13.77 1.70
N PHE A 147 15.41 -13.23 1.57
CA PHE A 147 15.58 -11.92 0.93
C PHE A 147 16.68 -11.81 -0.16
N ALA A 148 17.41 -12.86 -0.49
CA ALA A 148 18.61 -12.72 -1.32
C ALA A 148 18.30 -12.27 -2.76
N MET A 149 17.31 -12.86 -3.41
CA MET A 149 16.95 -12.59 -4.81
C MET A 149 16.28 -11.22 -4.98
N GLU A 150 15.36 -10.85 -4.07
CA GLU A 150 14.68 -9.55 -4.08
C GLU A 150 15.70 -8.41 -3.85
N ARG A 151 16.69 -8.58 -2.98
CA ARG A 151 17.80 -7.63 -2.79
C ARG A 151 18.57 -7.40 -4.08
N PHE A 152 18.74 -8.41 -4.91
CA PHE A 152 19.37 -8.27 -6.22
C PHE A 152 18.57 -7.33 -7.12
N PHE A 153 17.25 -7.52 -7.23
CA PHE A 153 16.38 -6.63 -8.03
C PHE A 153 16.41 -5.19 -7.53
N PHE A 154 16.30 -4.97 -6.20
CA PHE A 154 16.39 -3.62 -5.63
C PHE A 154 17.77 -3.00 -5.80
N GLY A 155 18.84 -3.79 -5.73
CA GLY A 155 20.20 -3.34 -6.04
C GLY A 155 20.35 -2.89 -7.49
N MET A 156 19.74 -3.60 -8.44
CA MET A 156 19.71 -3.21 -9.85
C MET A 156 18.91 -1.91 -10.06
N PHE A 157 17.80 -1.71 -9.35
CA PHE A 157 17.06 -0.44 -9.38
C PHE A 157 17.86 0.73 -8.78
N ALA A 158 18.64 0.48 -7.73
CA ALA A 158 19.54 1.50 -7.16
C ALA A 158 20.64 1.89 -8.17
N LEU A 159 21.23 0.90 -8.82
CA LEU A 159 22.22 1.14 -9.87
C LEU A 159 21.64 1.95 -11.03
N PHE A 160 20.40 1.61 -11.44
CA PHE A 160 19.66 2.36 -12.47
C PHE A 160 19.43 3.83 -12.05
N ALA A 161 19.03 4.08 -10.80
CA ALA A 161 18.83 5.44 -10.29
C ALA A 161 20.12 6.27 -10.29
N ILE A 162 21.23 5.65 -9.87
CA ILE A 162 22.55 6.31 -9.88
C ILE A 162 22.99 6.59 -11.34
N MET A 163 22.83 5.63 -12.23
CA MET A 163 23.17 5.80 -13.64
C MET A 163 22.33 6.90 -14.29
N ALA A 164 21.04 6.96 -14.02
CA ALA A 164 20.15 8.03 -14.49
C ALA A 164 20.64 9.39 -13.99
N LEU A 165 21.01 9.51 -12.72
CA LEU A 165 21.56 10.75 -12.17
C LEU A 165 22.85 11.17 -12.90
N VAL A 166 23.78 10.25 -13.10
CA VAL A 166 25.03 10.51 -13.81
C VAL A 166 24.74 10.96 -15.25
N LEU A 167 23.83 10.27 -15.95
CA LEU A 167 23.43 10.68 -17.31
C LEU A 167 22.85 12.09 -17.34
N GLY A 168 21.98 12.43 -16.37
CA GLY A 168 21.39 13.76 -16.26
C GLY A 168 22.44 14.86 -16.09
N LEU A 169 23.47 14.61 -15.26
CA LEU A 169 24.59 15.53 -15.04
C LEU A 169 25.52 15.62 -16.26
N MET A 170 25.64 14.54 -17.05
CA MET A 170 26.51 14.47 -18.21
C MET A 170 25.90 15.06 -19.50
N ILE A 171 24.60 15.38 -19.54
CA ILE A 171 23.93 15.89 -20.74
C ILE A 171 24.70 17.03 -21.43
N PRO A 172 25.28 18.03 -20.71
CA PRO A 172 26.02 19.11 -21.36
C PRO A 172 27.34 18.67 -22.02
N TYR A 173 27.84 17.48 -21.68
CA TYR A 173 29.20 17.02 -22.04
C TYR A 173 29.19 15.83 -23.01
N ILE A 174 28.03 15.22 -23.28
CA ILE A 174 27.93 14.06 -24.17
C ILE A 174 27.09 14.39 -25.42
N ASP A 175 27.35 13.63 -26.48
CA ASP A 175 26.53 13.72 -27.71
C ASP A 175 25.09 13.31 -27.41
N LYS A 176 24.12 14.04 -28.01
CA LYS A 176 22.70 13.78 -27.79
C LYS A 176 22.28 12.37 -28.23
N THR A 177 22.86 11.82 -29.27
CA THR A 177 22.56 10.47 -29.73
C THR A 177 23.01 9.44 -28.69
N ILE A 178 24.19 9.64 -28.08
CA ILE A 178 24.67 8.80 -26.98
C ILE A 178 23.74 8.90 -25.78
N PHE A 179 23.29 10.10 -25.44
CA PHE A 179 22.29 10.30 -24.38
C PHE A 179 21.00 9.52 -24.65
N TYR A 180 20.39 9.67 -25.84
CA TYR A 180 19.15 8.97 -26.18
C TYR A 180 19.34 7.44 -26.20
N MET A 181 20.48 6.94 -26.71
CA MET A 181 20.79 5.51 -26.65
C MET A 181 20.90 5.02 -25.21
N ALA A 182 21.69 5.70 -24.38
CA ALA A 182 21.94 5.28 -23.02
C ALA A 182 20.65 5.34 -22.17
N TYR A 183 19.92 6.45 -22.23
CA TYR A 183 18.69 6.61 -21.45
C TYR A 183 17.55 5.72 -21.96
N GLY A 184 17.35 5.63 -23.28
CA GLY A 184 16.34 4.74 -23.87
C GLY A 184 16.62 3.25 -23.54
N SER A 185 17.88 2.81 -23.65
CA SER A 185 18.27 1.45 -23.28
C SER A 185 18.08 1.20 -21.77
N SER A 186 18.38 2.19 -20.93
CA SER A 186 18.22 2.10 -19.49
C SER A 186 16.76 1.87 -19.08
N ILE A 187 15.82 2.63 -19.67
CA ILE A 187 14.38 2.43 -19.45
C ILE A 187 13.95 1.04 -19.94
N GLY A 188 14.46 0.59 -21.09
CA GLY A 188 14.17 -0.75 -21.63
C GLY A 188 14.65 -1.88 -20.72
N ILE A 189 15.86 -1.77 -20.18
CA ILE A 189 16.41 -2.74 -19.23
C ILE A 189 15.62 -2.71 -17.92
N ALA A 190 15.27 -1.53 -17.40
CA ALA A 190 14.44 -1.42 -16.21
C ALA A 190 13.07 -2.07 -16.41
N MET A 191 12.43 -1.87 -17.56
CA MET A 191 11.15 -2.51 -17.91
C MET A 191 11.29 -4.03 -17.99
N LEU A 192 12.39 -4.54 -18.56
CA LEU A 192 12.70 -5.97 -18.61
C LEU A 192 12.84 -6.56 -17.20
N LEU A 193 13.53 -5.86 -16.30
CA LEU A 193 13.67 -6.28 -14.91
C LEU A 193 12.31 -6.30 -14.19
N VAL A 194 11.47 -5.28 -14.37
CA VAL A 194 10.13 -5.21 -13.77
C VAL A 194 9.25 -6.37 -14.26
N THR A 195 9.19 -6.59 -15.58
CA THR A 195 8.37 -7.68 -16.15
C THR A 195 8.87 -9.04 -15.70
N THR A 196 10.20 -9.24 -15.64
CA THR A 196 10.79 -10.47 -15.11
C THR A 196 10.45 -10.65 -13.63
N ALA A 197 10.53 -9.59 -12.82
CA ALA A 197 10.19 -9.66 -11.40
C ALA A 197 8.72 -10.04 -11.17
N ILE A 198 7.79 -9.50 -11.96
CA ILE A 198 6.36 -9.83 -11.87
C ILE A 198 6.10 -11.30 -12.23
N ILE A 199 6.81 -11.84 -13.23
CA ILE A 199 6.64 -13.24 -13.67
C ILE A 199 7.27 -14.21 -12.66
N VAL A 200 8.47 -13.91 -12.16
CA VAL A 200 9.22 -14.81 -11.27
C VAL A 200 8.72 -14.74 -9.82
N PHE A 201 8.21 -13.59 -9.40
CA PHE A 201 7.74 -13.33 -8.04
C PHE A 201 6.32 -12.74 -8.01
N PRO A 202 5.29 -13.48 -8.45
CA PRO A 202 3.93 -12.96 -8.58
C PRO A 202 3.35 -12.46 -7.24
N GLU A 203 3.74 -13.09 -6.13
CA GLU A 203 3.27 -12.72 -4.78
C GLU A 203 4.06 -11.56 -4.13
N MET A 204 5.16 -11.14 -4.74
CA MET A 204 6.05 -10.12 -4.15
C MET A 204 5.31 -8.80 -3.84
N LEU A 205 4.41 -8.39 -4.73
CA LEU A 205 3.66 -7.15 -4.56
C LEU A 205 2.65 -7.25 -3.42
N ASN A 206 1.94 -8.38 -3.30
CA ASN A 206 1.02 -8.66 -2.21
C ASN A 206 1.74 -8.69 -0.86
N ASP A 207 2.86 -9.37 -0.79
CA ASP A 207 3.70 -9.45 0.41
C ASP A 207 4.16 -8.06 0.84
N LEU A 208 4.63 -7.24 -0.10
CA LEU A 208 5.06 -5.86 0.16
C LEU A 208 3.92 -5.00 0.69
N GLN A 209 2.72 -5.12 0.12
CA GLN A 209 1.54 -4.39 0.58
C GLN A 209 1.15 -4.79 2.01
N GLN A 210 1.08 -6.08 2.30
CA GLN A 210 0.74 -6.56 3.65
C GLN A 210 1.75 -6.09 4.70
N ILE A 211 3.05 -6.13 4.38
CA ILE A 211 4.09 -5.65 5.30
C ILE A 211 4.00 -4.13 5.48
N ALA A 212 3.77 -3.39 4.40
CA ALA A 212 3.63 -1.94 4.46
C ALA A 212 2.40 -1.52 5.29
N GLU A 213 1.27 -2.19 5.12
CA GLU A 213 0.06 -1.95 5.91
C GLU A 213 0.29 -2.25 7.39
N ARG A 214 0.90 -3.39 7.74
CA ARG A 214 1.26 -3.73 9.14
C ARG A 214 2.24 -2.71 9.73
N SER A 215 3.27 -2.31 9.00
CA SER A 215 4.24 -1.31 9.47
C SER A 215 3.61 0.07 9.65
N TYR A 216 2.69 0.45 8.79
CA TYR A 216 1.95 1.71 8.91
C TYR A 216 0.98 1.70 10.10
N ALA A 217 0.32 0.56 10.33
CA ALA A 217 -0.51 0.33 11.50
C ALA A 217 0.31 0.50 12.79
N ASN A 218 1.42 -0.21 12.89
CA ASN A 218 2.34 -0.09 14.04
C ASN A 218 2.89 1.35 14.20
N SER A 219 3.13 2.07 13.09
CA SER A 219 3.58 3.47 13.13
C SER A 219 2.54 4.43 13.71
N LYS A 220 1.24 4.16 13.54
CA LYS A 220 0.17 4.97 14.15
C LYS A 220 0.07 4.77 15.66
N LEU A 221 0.58 3.65 16.16
CA LEU A 221 0.68 3.33 17.58
C LEU A 221 2.03 3.79 18.18
N ASN A 222 2.96 4.33 17.35
CA ASN A 222 4.22 4.86 17.84
C ASN A 222 3.99 6.03 18.82
N GLY A 223 4.57 5.92 20.00
CA GLY A 223 4.38 6.86 21.12
C GLY A 223 3.28 6.46 22.09
N ILE A 224 2.60 5.31 21.84
CA ILE A 224 1.64 4.70 22.75
C ILE A 224 2.29 3.44 23.29
N ASP A 225 2.29 3.28 24.60
CA ASP A 225 2.66 2.01 25.20
C ASP A 225 1.51 1.00 24.97
N ILE A 226 1.68 0.21 23.89
CA ILE A 226 0.67 -0.76 23.43
C ILE A 226 0.34 -1.77 24.51
N GLU A 227 1.35 -2.23 25.25
CA GLU A 227 1.20 -3.20 26.35
C GLU A 227 0.33 -2.62 27.46
N VAL A 228 0.59 -1.38 27.88
CA VAL A 228 -0.22 -0.69 28.89
C VAL A 228 -1.67 -0.49 28.41
N LYS A 229 -1.87 -0.08 27.16
CA LYS A 229 -3.24 0.14 26.63
C LYS A 229 -3.99 -1.18 26.42
N LYS A 230 -3.30 -2.23 26.02
CA LYS A 230 -3.85 -3.59 25.93
C LYS A 230 -4.28 -4.11 27.30
N ASN A 231 -3.40 -4.05 28.30
CA ASN A 231 -3.72 -4.46 29.66
C ASN A 231 -4.93 -3.68 30.20
N ARG A 232 -4.98 -2.36 29.97
CA ARG A 232 -6.12 -1.54 30.37
C ARG A 232 -7.42 -1.92 29.63
N LEU A 233 -7.34 -2.26 28.32
CA LEU A 233 -8.49 -2.77 27.54
C LEU A 233 -8.99 -4.10 28.14
N GLU A 234 -8.08 -5.01 28.49
CA GLU A 234 -8.42 -6.29 29.12
C GLU A 234 -9.05 -6.10 30.50
N ASP A 235 -8.55 -5.17 31.33
CA ASP A 235 -9.14 -4.81 32.61
C ASP A 235 -10.56 -4.26 32.46
N LEU A 236 -10.80 -3.35 31.53
CA LEU A 236 -12.14 -2.81 31.22
C LEU A 236 -13.12 -3.93 30.81
N ILE A 237 -12.64 -4.92 30.08
CA ILE A 237 -13.46 -6.06 29.66
C ILE A 237 -13.67 -7.06 30.80
N GLN A 238 -12.63 -7.48 31.50
CA GLN A 238 -12.68 -8.61 32.46
C GLN A 238 -13.12 -8.19 33.84
N GLN A 239 -12.67 -7.03 34.33
CA GLN A 239 -12.95 -6.58 35.70
C GLN A 239 -14.14 -5.61 35.74
N GLU A 240 -14.19 -4.64 34.81
CA GLU A 240 -15.24 -3.63 34.79
C GLU A 240 -16.48 -4.06 34.00
N ASN A 241 -16.39 -5.15 33.22
CA ASN A 241 -17.47 -5.70 32.37
C ASN A 241 -18.12 -4.67 31.47
N ILE A 242 -17.34 -3.72 30.95
CA ILE A 242 -17.84 -2.57 30.19
C ILE A 242 -18.65 -2.97 28.95
N PHE A 243 -18.43 -4.19 28.43
CA PHE A 243 -19.19 -4.74 27.31
C PHE A 243 -20.68 -4.92 27.59
N GLN A 244 -21.09 -4.95 28.88
CA GLN A 244 -22.51 -5.02 29.29
C GLN A 244 -23.27 -3.71 28.98
N ASN A 245 -22.55 -2.60 28.81
CA ASN A 245 -23.19 -1.37 28.38
C ASN A 245 -23.65 -1.53 26.91
N GLU A 246 -24.98 -1.53 26.73
CA GLU A 246 -25.61 -1.65 25.40
C GLU A 246 -25.21 -0.56 24.42
N LYS A 247 -24.84 0.64 24.91
CA LYS A 247 -24.44 1.83 24.13
C LYS A 247 -22.93 1.89 23.90
N LEU A 248 -22.16 0.86 24.29
CA LEU A 248 -20.72 0.85 24.10
C LEU A 248 -20.36 0.99 22.61
N SER A 249 -19.65 2.05 22.30
CA SER A 249 -19.17 2.37 20.95
C SER A 249 -17.64 2.34 20.90
N LEU A 250 -17.08 2.22 19.68
CA LEU A 250 -15.64 2.35 19.44
C LEU A 250 -15.09 3.69 19.98
N SER A 251 -15.84 4.79 19.79
CA SER A 251 -15.42 6.12 20.24
C SER A 251 -15.38 6.20 21.77
N HIS A 252 -16.38 5.64 22.47
CA HIS A 252 -16.42 5.65 23.93
C HIS A 252 -15.30 4.79 24.54
N MET A 253 -15.06 3.59 23.99
CA MET A 253 -13.94 2.75 24.44
C MET A 253 -12.58 3.40 24.16
N ALA A 254 -12.44 4.09 23.04
CA ALA A 254 -11.22 4.81 22.71
C ALA A 254 -10.94 5.95 23.70
N GLU A 255 -11.98 6.70 24.11
CA GLU A 255 -11.88 7.75 25.12
C GLU A 255 -11.40 7.21 26.48
N LEU A 256 -11.93 6.06 26.94
CA LEU A 256 -11.52 5.41 28.18
C LEU A 256 -10.05 4.91 28.18
N LEU A 257 -9.50 4.74 26.99
CA LEU A 257 -8.13 4.29 26.78
C LEU A 257 -7.18 5.45 26.41
N ASP A 258 -7.64 6.70 26.38
CA ASP A 258 -6.90 7.85 25.82
C ASP A 258 -6.33 7.54 24.42
N LEU A 259 -7.15 6.96 23.57
CA LEU A 259 -6.84 6.63 22.18
C LEU A 259 -7.83 7.33 21.24
N THR A 260 -7.40 7.57 20.01
CA THR A 260 -8.37 7.89 18.96
C THR A 260 -9.14 6.62 18.56
N PRO A 261 -10.38 6.73 18.03
CA PRO A 261 -11.13 5.57 17.55
C PRO A 261 -10.35 4.74 16.52
N HIS A 262 -9.52 5.39 15.72
CA HIS A 262 -8.68 4.74 14.73
C HIS A 262 -7.54 3.91 15.37
N GLN A 263 -6.90 4.45 16.42
CA GLN A 263 -5.85 3.75 17.18
C GLN A 263 -6.40 2.53 17.90
N LEU A 264 -7.58 2.66 18.53
CA LEU A 264 -8.24 1.52 19.17
C LEU A 264 -8.66 0.44 18.16
N SER A 265 -9.23 0.85 17.01
CA SER A 265 -9.57 -0.10 15.95
C SER A 265 -8.36 -0.89 15.47
N GLU A 266 -7.22 -0.21 15.32
CA GLU A 266 -5.95 -0.81 14.92
C GLU A 266 -5.42 -1.75 16.00
N LEU A 267 -5.42 -1.32 17.27
CA LEU A 267 -5.01 -2.14 18.41
C LEU A 267 -5.82 -3.45 18.47
N VAL A 268 -7.15 -3.36 18.38
CA VAL A 268 -8.03 -4.54 18.44
C VAL A 268 -7.81 -5.47 17.24
N ASN A 269 -7.66 -4.91 16.04
CA ASN A 269 -7.40 -5.73 14.84
C ASN A 269 -6.03 -6.44 14.90
N SER A 270 -4.98 -5.75 15.37
CA SER A 270 -3.64 -6.33 15.45
C SER A 270 -3.54 -7.42 16.51
N GLU A 271 -4.19 -7.23 17.67
CA GLU A 271 -4.07 -8.15 18.81
C GLU A 271 -5.03 -9.35 18.71
N TYR A 272 -6.26 -9.12 18.23
CA TYR A 272 -7.31 -10.16 18.23
C TYR A 272 -7.67 -10.69 16.83
N GLY A 273 -7.18 -10.08 15.76
CA GLY A 273 -7.38 -10.53 14.38
C GLY A 273 -8.76 -10.21 13.79
N TYR A 274 -9.60 -9.42 14.49
CA TYR A 274 -10.93 -9.01 14.04
C TYR A 274 -11.34 -7.64 14.59
N GLY A 275 -12.38 -7.02 13.96
CA GLY A 275 -12.79 -5.66 14.29
C GLY A 275 -13.47 -5.52 15.68
N PHE A 276 -13.48 -4.28 16.20
CA PHE A 276 -14.03 -3.92 17.52
C PHE A 276 -15.47 -4.43 17.76
N SER A 277 -16.37 -4.35 16.79
CA SER A 277 -17.74 -4.83 16.94
C SER A 277 -17.81 -6.35 17.20
N ARG A 278 -16.94 -7.14 16.57
CA ARG A 278 -16.83 -8.57 16.81
C ARG A 278 -16.18 -8.84 18.16
N PHE A 279 -15.18 -8.07 18.53
CA PHE A 279 -14.53 -8.13 19.84
C PHE A 279 -15.54 -7.98 20.99
N VAL A 280 -16.38 -6.94 20.95
CA VAL A 280 -17.42 -6.72 21.97
C VAL A 280 -18.47 -7.85 21.97
N ARG A 281 -18.95 -8.28 20.80
CA ARG A 281 -19.91 -9.37 20.68
C ARG A 281 -19.39 -10.68 21.25
N THR A 282 -18.13 -11.02 20.96
CA THR A 282 -17.51 -12.25 21.47
C THR A 282 -17.45 -12.24 23.01
N ASN A 283 -17.03 -11.13 23.63
CA ASN A 283 -17.00 -11.00 25.09
C ASN A 283 -18.39 -11.09 25.72
N ARG A 284 -19.41 -10.49 25.10
CA ARG A 284 -20.81 -10.62 25.53
C ARG A 284 -21.31 -12.07 25.48
N VAL A 285 -20.96 -12.81 24.41
CA VAL A 285 -21.33 -14.22 24.27
C VAL A 285 -20.60 -15.08 25.30
N GLU A 286 -19.30 -14.85 25.54
CA GLU A 286 -18.56 -15.61 26.56
C GLU A 286 -19.14 -15.43 27.99
N GLN A 287 -19.59 -14.21 28.33
CA GLN A 287 -20.31 -13.96 29.57
C GLN A 287 -21.68 -14.63 29.58
N ALA A 288 -22.42 -14.58 28.45
CA ALA A 288 -23.70 -15.25 28.34
C ALA A 288 -23.59 -16.78 28.54
N LYS A 289 -22.53 -17.41 28.03
CA LYS A 289 -22.24 -18.84 28.23
C LYS A 289 -22.12 -19.18 29.73
N LYS A 290 -21.43 -18.34 30.51
CA LYS A 290 -21.30 -18.51 31.95
C LYS A 290 -22.65 -18.38 32.65
N LEU A 291 -23.41 -17.32 32.33
CA LEU A 291 -24.73 -17.08 32.98
C LEU A 291 -25.77 -18.14 32.60
N LEU A 292 -25.73 -18.68 31.38
CA LEU A 292 -26.65 -19.77 30.98
C LEU A 292 -26.48 -21.04 31.82
N ILE A 293 -25.29 -21.30 32.34
CA ILE A 293 -25.00 -22.46 33.20
C ILE A 293 -25.23 -22.13 34.68
N LEU A 294 -24.74 -20.96 35.13
CA LEU A 294 -24.78 -20.58 36.54
C LEU A 294 -26.20 -20.19 37.00
N GLU A 295 -27.00 -19.67 36.09
CA GLU A 295 -28.37 -19.19 36.37
C GLU A 295 -29.42 -19.94 35.52
N PRO A 296 -29.65 -21.22 35.73
CA PRO A 296 -30.50 -22.05 34.90
C PRO A 296 -31.97 -21.62 34.91
N LYS A 297 -32.44 -20.92 35.96
CA LYS A 297 -33.80 -20.42 36.11
C LYS A 297 -34.02 -19.06 35.39
N THR A 298 -32.95 -18.33 35.09
CA THR A 298 -33.05 -17.02 34.41
C THR A 298 -33.36 -17.21 32.93
N SER A 299 -34.33 -16.42 32.41
CA SER A 299 -34.73 -16.54 31.00
C SER A 299 -33.58 -16.17 30.03
N VAL A 300 -33.56 -16.79 28.84
CA VAL A 300 -32.57 -16.49 27.82
C VAL A 300 -32.63 -15.02 27.40
N LEU A 301 -33.83 -14.43 27.41
CA LEU A 301 -34.05 -13.00 27.13
C LEU A 301 -33.40 -12.12 28.22
N ALA A 302 -33.59 -12.47 29.52
CA ALA A 302 -32.95 -11.74 30.61
C ALA A 302 -31.44 -11.77 30.50
N ILE A 303 -30.86 -12.94 30.21
CA ILE A 303 -29.39 -13.08 30.01
C ILE A 303 -28.91 -12.24 28.84
N SER A 304 -29.67 -12.16 27.73
CA SER A 304 -29.27 -11.32 26.60
C SER A 304 -29.18 -9.84 27.00
N ILE A 305 -30.10 -9.34 27.80
CA ILE A 305 -30.08 -7.96 28.30
C ILE A 305 -28.93 -7.75 29.30
N MET A 306 -28.74 -8.67 30.26
CA MET A 306 -27.66 -8.59 31.22
C MET A 306 -26.28 -8.56 30.58
N THR A 307 -26.14 -9.15 29.42
CA THR A 307 -24.88 -9.18 28.67
C THR A 307 -24.73 -8.05 27.65
N GLY A 308 -25.66 -7.07 27.63
CA GLY A 308 -25.56 -5.85 26.85
C GLY A 308 -26.08 -5.94 25.41
N PHE A 309 -26.85 -6.97 25.05
CA PHE A 309 -27.46 -7.02 23.73
C PHE A 309 -28.75 -6.20 23.69
N GLN A 310 -28.88 -5.36 22.67
CA GLN A 310 -30.06 -4.50 22.46
C GLN A 310 -31.30 -5.25 21.97
N SER A 311 -31.11 -6.43 21.37
CA SER A 311 -32.21 -7.26 20.87
C SER A 311 -31.90 -8.74 20.98
N GLN A 312 -32.95 -9.53 21.19
CA GLN A 312 -32.87 -10.99 21.23
C GLN A 312 -32.36 -11.57 19.91
N SER A 313 -32.74 -10.99 18.78
CA SER A 313 -32.30 -11.44 17.45
C SER A 313 -30.78 -11.31 17.30
N ASN A 314 -30.22 -10.14 17.67
CA ASN A 314 -28.78 -9.92 17.63
C ASN A 314 -28.02 -10.84 18.57
N PHE A 315 -28.59 -11.12 19.76
CA PHE A 315 -28.02 -12.08 20.68
C PHE A 315 -27.96 -13.51 20.11
N TYR A 316 -29.08 -14.00 19.56
CA TYR A 316 -29.14 -15.35 18.99
C TYR A 316 -28.17 -15.51 17.80
N SER A 317 -28.09 -14.50 16.93
CA SER A 317 -27.17 -14.51 15.79
C SER A 317 -25.72 -14.53 16.26
N ALA A 318 -25.35 -13.65 17.19
CA ALA A 318 -24.00 -13.58 17.74
C ALA A 318 -23.62 -14.86 18.51
N PHE A 319 -24.54 -15.39 19.30
CA PHE A 319 -24.31 -16.61 20.06
C PHE A 319 -24.08 -17.82 19.15
N LYS A 320 -24.89 -17.95 18.09
CA LYS A 320 -24.72 -19.00 17.09
C LYS A 320 -23.44 -18.82 16.26
N GLU A 321 -23.05 -17.59 15.93
CA GLU A 321 -21.78 -17.29 15.25
C GLU A 321 -20.55 -17.75 16.06
N VAL A 322 -20.61 -17.62 17.39
CA VAL A 322 -19.47 -17.92 18.27
C VAL A 322 -19.45 -19.38 18.74
N THR A 323 -20.64 -20.03 18.92
CA THR A 323 -20.76 -21.34 19.56
C THR A 323 -21.31 -22.44 18.65
N ASP A 324 -21.72 -22.10 17.41
CA ASP A 324 -22.44 -22.95 16.47
C ASP A 324 -23.78 -23.52 16.99
N GLU A 325 -24.21 -23.12 18.19
CA GLU A 325 -25.43 -23.59 18.85
C GLU A 325 -26.36 -22.40 19.21
N SER A 326 -27.67 -22.70 19.42
CA SER A 326 -28.57 -21.70 20.02
C SER A 326 -28.34 -21.62 21.54
N PRO A 327 -28.59 -20.45 22.19
CA PRO A 327 -28.44 -20.29 23.62
C PRO A 327 -29.23 -21.32 24.46
N GLY A 328 -30.45 -21.67 23.99
CA GLY A 328 -31.30 -22.66 24.65
C GLY A 328 -30.73 -24.08 24.54
N ASN A 329 -30.18 -24.47 23.41
CA ASN A 329 -29.54 -25.76 23.23
C ASN A 329 -28.25 -25.83 24.02
N TYR A 330 -27.43 -24.80 24.00
CA TYR A 330 -26.21 -24.68 24.80
C TYR A 330 -26.50 -24.90 26.30
N ARG A 331 -27.52 -24.27 26.85
CA ARG A 331 -27.96 -24.46 28.22
C ARG A 331 -28.32 -25.91 28.50
N LYS A 332 -29.21 -26.51 27.69
CA LYS A 332 -29.69 -27.90 27.87
C LYS A 332 -28.54 -28.90 27.85
N SER A 333 -27.63 -28.79 26.94
CA SER A 333 -26.51 -29.74 26.77
C SER A 333 -25.47 -29.68 27.88
N ARG A 334 -25.38 -28.55 28.62
CA ARG A 334 -24.38 -28.35 29.70
C ARG A 334 -24.95 -28.54 31.12
N ILE A 335 -26.27 -28.51 31.32
CA ILE A 335 -26.90 -28.73 32.62
C ILE A 335 -27.28 -30.18 32.79
N GLN A 336 -27.39 -30.98 31.72
CA GLN A 336 -27.70 -32.41 31.76
C GLN A 336 -26.44 -33.30 31.95
N GLN A 337 -25.26 -32.74 32.03
CA GLN A 337 -24.00 -33.36 32.39
C GLN A 337 -23.71 -33.09 33.90
#